data_d6d12f94b656a63a7840f9b8a9b5fea1
#
_entry.id   d6d12f94b656a63a7840f9b8a9b5fea1
#
_cell.length_a   1.000
_cell.length_b   1.000
_cell.length_c   1.000
_cell.angle_alpha   90.00
_cell.angle_beta   90.00
_cell.angle_gamma   90.00
#
_symmetry.space_group_name_H-M   'P 1'
#
loop_
_entity.id
_entity.type
_entity.pdbx_description
1 polymer ?
#
loop_
_entity_poly.entity_id
_entity_poly.type
_entity_poly.pdbx_seq_one_letter_code
_entity_poly.pdbx_strand_id
1 'polypeptide(L)'
;VGRAAGVLVLALAAAACGGDADPAQGQGPDGKADSAAQGKGEPASPVTVDDKRQRITWTDLQRRSHVLRAGPSELARGSEADFEGVRLDDDLKGLVPYYLTVSYTNEGKKSIQQPPQRDFLLVGADGQAGKGVSVFSSALSKKSGLPEACSKQAPQTLKPGGEATVCQIVMMPKNRPPAVVSYTSKDADGKEGTPVVWRAGDAKQGELPDGVLPLEKSAESAVEDAEGRTVRVRATPRSIRPGKAADLSRFRLSADEKNKVPYYVTVKYRNSGSHKLLPQMNQKVALNTVSGQPGRRLNLIDFSGQGFSPCPDAEPDGLVEPGASVTECGVFLLAKGDSPASLVFTGEGTSAKTVTWQAPSGR
;
A
#
# COMPACT_ATOMS: atom_id res chain seq x y z
N VAL A 1 -30.36 -36.02 -8.52
CA VAL A 1 -30.08 -37.46 -8.38
C VAL A 1 -28.59 -37.65 -8.16
N GLY A 2 -28.15 -38.24 -7.04
CA GLY A 2 -26.82 -38.80 -6.84
C GLY A 2 -26.00 -38.12 -5.73
N ARG A 3 -26.26 -38.57 -4.46
CA ARG A 3 -25.38 -38.35 -3.31
C ARG A 3 -24.23 -39.39 -3.34
N ALA A 4 -23.03 -38.94 -2.88
CA ALA A 4 -22.09 -39.87 -2.26
C ALA A 4 -21.28 -39.13 -1.18
N ALA A 5 -21.50 -39.53 0.07
CA ALA A 5 -20.70 -39.15 1.24
C ALA A 5 -19.54 -40.14 1.37
N GLY A 6 -18.33 -39.66 1.59
CA GLY A 6 -17.17 -40.48 1.95
C GLY A 6 -16.64 -40.05 3.32
N VAL A 7 -16.82 -40.89 4.31
CA VAL A 7 -16.26 -40.78 5.66
C VAL A 7 -14.89 -41.46 5.65
N LEU A 8 -13.82 -40.73 6.04
CA LEU A 8 -12.50 -41.31 6.28
C LEU A 8 -12.22 -41.29 7.79
N VAL A 9 -12.16 -42.50 8.38
CA VAL A 9 -11.74 -42.76 9.74
C VAL A 9 -10.23 -42.96 9.75
N LEU A 10 -9.48 -42.24 10.56
CA LEU A 10 -8.06 -42.48 10.83
C LEU A 10 -7.93 -43.00 12.27
N ALA A 11 -7.38 -44.18 12.38
CA ALA A 11 -7.11 -44.87 13.63
C ALA A 11 -5.78 -44.38 14.24
N LEU A 12 -5.80 -44.17 15.58
CA LEU A 12 -4.61 -43.97 16.41
C LEU A 12 -3.94 -45.33 16.67
N ALA A 13 -2.62 -45.38 16.56
CA ALA A 13 -1.80 -46.43 17.13
C ALA A 13 -0.82 -45.79 18.14
N ALA A 14 -0.99 -46.19 19.40
CA ALA A 14 -0.07 -45.95 20.49
C ALA A 14 0.96 -47.09 20.55
N ALA A 15 2.24 -46.79 20.71
CA ALA A 15 3.24 -47.75 21.13
C ALA A 15 4.06 -47.16 22.26
N ALA A 16 3.91 -47.75 23.43
CA ALA A 16 4.77 -47.54 24.59
C ALA A 16 5.85 -48.61 24.61
N CYS A 17 7.07 -48.26 24.94
CA CYS A 17 8.03 -49.19 25.53
C CYS A 17 9.02 -48.36 26.39
N GLY A 18 9.06 -48.77 27.66
CA GLY A 18 9.92 -48.30 28.70
C GLY A 18 11.28 -49.00 28.68
N GLY A 19 12.16 -48.50 29.50
CA GLY A 19 13.48 -49.09 29.80
C GLY A 19 14.23 -48.23 30.82
N ASP A 20 14.17 -48.73 32.06
CA ASP A 20 15.01 -48.23 33.21
C ASP A 20 16.47 -48.59 33.01
N ALA A 21 17.38 -47.69 33.43
CA ALA A 21 18.67 -48.03 34.06
C ALA A 21 19.36 -46.75 34.57
N ASP A 22 19.54 -46.70 35.88
CA ASP A 22 20.44 -45.87 36.70
C ASP A 22 21.77 -46.60 36.97
N PRO A 23 22.77 -46.01 37.66
CA PRO A 23 23.48 -44.73 37.51
C PRO A 23 25.03 -44.91 37.38
N ALA A 24 25.75 -43.91 36.93
CA ALA A 24 27.17 -43.84 37.22
C ALA A 24 27.61 -42.37 37.39
N GLN A 25 28.16 -42.10 38.57
CA GLN A 25 28.83 -40.88 39.00
C GLN A 25 30.15 -40.65 38.22
N GLY A 26 30.39 -39.40 37.79
CA GLY A 26 31.66 -38.91 37.29
C GLY A 26 31.78 -37.41 37.54
N GLN A 27 32.60 -37.01 38.52
CA GLN A 27 32.94 -35.64 38.89
C GLN A 27 33.90 -34.97 37.90
N GLY A 28 33.60 -33.68 37.57
CA GLY A 28 34.48 -32.54 37.34
C GLY A 28 35.03 -32.33 35.93
N PRO A 29 35.53 -31.14 35.56
CA PRO A 29 35.55 -29.87 36.28
C PRO A 29 34.92 -28.69 35.49
N ASP A 30 34.75 -27.57 36.16
CA ASP A 30 34.36 -26.23 35.76
C ASP A 30 34.60 -25.84 34.30
N GLY A 31 33.55 -25.87 33.50
CA GLY A 31 33.42 -25.13 32.23
C GLY A 31 32.47 -23.97 32.45
N LYS A 32 33.02 -22.75 32.52
CA LYS A 32 32.24 -21.51 32.41
C LYS A 32 31.37 -21.61 31.15
N ALA A 33 30.07 -21.80 31.33
CA ALA A 33 29.10 -21.55 30.27
C ALA A 33 29.11 -20.06 29.98
N ASP A 34 29.78 -19.68 28.90
CA ASP A 34 29.56 -18.39 28.30
C ASP A 34 28.04 -18.28 28.00
N SER A 35 27.39 -17.44 28.78
CA SER A 35 26.03 -16.99 28.51
C SER A 35 26.05 -16.34 27.15
N ALA A 36 25.62 -17.08 26.13
CA ALA A 36 25.30 -16.50 24.82
C ALA A 36 24.40 -15.29 25.07
N ALA A 37 24.96 -14.12 24.83
CA ALA A 37 24.24 -12.86 24.88
C ALA A 37 23.02 -13.01 23.99
N GLN A 38 21.83 -13.10 24.59
CA GLN A 38 20.56 -13.04 23.89
C GLN A 38 20.53 -11.68 23.18
N GLY A 39 20.59 -11.71 21.84
CA GLY A 39 20.48 -10.53 21.02
C GLY A 39 19.17 -9.82 21.35
N LYS A 40 19.25 -8.79 22.18
CA LYS A 40 18.19 -7.79 22.26
C LYS A 40 18.24 -7.07 20.93
N GLY A 41 17.18 -7.21 20.12
CA GLY A 41 17.00 -6.40 18.92
C GLY A 41 17.28 -4.94 19.27
N GLU A 42 17.92 -4.23 18.38
CA GLU A 42 18.20 -2.81 18.55
C GLU A 42 16.86 -2.09 18.78
N PRO A 43 16.73 -1.21 19.79
CA PRO A 43 15.45 -0.56 20.06
C PRO A 43 14.98 0.22 18.85
N ALA A 44 13.69 0.14 18.53
CA ALA A 44 13.09 0.83 17.39
C ALA A 44 13.41 2.34 17.45
N SER A 45 13.90 2.88 16.33
CA SER A 45 14.31 4.28 16.26
C SER A 45 13.10 5.19 16.05
N PRO A 46 12.90 6.23 16.89
CA PRO A 46 11.79 7.18 16.72
C PRO A 46 11.83 7.88 15.35
N VAL A 47 10.66 8.09 14.75
CA VAL A 47 10.46 8.86 13.53
C VAL A 47 9.46 9.97 13.84
N THR A 48 9.76 11.18 13.41
CA THR A 48 8.87 12.34 13.63
C THR A 48 7.51 12.11 12.99
N VAL A 49 6.43 12.42 13.69
CA VAL A 49 5.07 12.38 13.15
C VAL A 49 4.24 13.53 13.72
N ASP A 50 3.36 14.12 12.91
CA ASP A 50 2.37 15.10 13.39
C ASP A 50 1.32 14.38 14.24
N ASP A 51 1.25 14.71 15.52
CA ASP A 51 0.42 14.05 16.53
C ASP A 51 -0.96 14.71 16.70
N LYS A 52 -1.31 15.68 15.86
CA LYS A 52 -2.61 16.36 15.94
C LYS A 52 -3.74 15.38 15.66
N ARG A 53 -4.56 15.14 16.68
CA ARG A 53 -5.77 14.35 16.52
C ARG A 53 -6.83 15.13 15.74
N GLN A 54 -7.36 14.51 14.69
CA GLN A 54 -8.40 15.07 13.84
C GLN A 54 -9.70 14.28 13.98
N ARG A 55 -10.82 14.95 13.71
CA ARG A 55 -12.12 14.30 13.71
C ARG A 55 -12.28 13.51 12.42
N ILE A 56 -12.54 12.22 12.55
CA ILE A 56 -12.76 11.30 11.44
C ILE A 56 -14.10 10.58 11.60
N THR A 57 -14.63 10.09 10.48
CA THR A 57 -15.76 9.16 10.49
C THR A 57 -15.22 7.78 10.13
N TRP A 58 -15.52 6.79 10.95
CA TRP A 58 -15.17 5.40 10.71
C TRP A 58 -16.45 4.56 10.60
N THR A 59 -16.49 3.65 9.63
CA THR A 59 -17.62 2.76 9.40
C THR A 59 -17.23 1.34 9.77
N ASP A 60 -17.97 0.73 10.66
CA ASP A 60 -17.71 -0.63 11.15
C ASP A 60 -18.15 -1.70 10.13
N LEU A 61 -17.85 -2.96 10.43
CA LEU A 61 -18.23 -4.11 9.58
C LEU A 61 -19.75 -4.27 9.42
N GLN A 62 -20.55 -3.69 10.32
CA GLN A 62 -22.01 -3.66 10.23
C GLN A 62 -22.52 -2.41 9.49
N ARG A 63 -21.64 -1.68 8.80
CA ARG A 63 -21.93 -0.46 8.05
C ARG A 63 -22.51 0.68 8.91
N ARG A 64 -22.17 0.73 10.19
CA ARG A 64 -22.55 1.82 11.09
C ARG A 64 -21.41 2.83 11.17
N SER A 65 -21.75 4.10 10.99
CA SER A 65 -20.77 5.18 11.06
C SER A 65 -20.58 5.65 12.49
N HIS A 66 -19.35 5.86 12.88
CA HIS A 66 -18.91 6.31 14.19
C HIS A 66 -18.03 7.55 14.04
N VAL A 67 -18.12 8.48 14.98
CA VAL A 67 -17.28 9.67 15.02
C VAL A 67 -16.16 9.43 16.02
N LEU A 68 -14.93 9.54 15.53
CA LEU A 68 -13.72 9.40 16.31
C LEU A 68 -12.87 10.67 16.20
N ARG A 69 -12.16 11.01 17.27
CA ARG A 69 -11.01 11.90 17.21
C ARG A 69 -9.77 11.01 17.18
N ALA A 70 -9.03 11.02 16.09
CA ALA A 70 -7.92 10.09 15.88
C ALA A 70 -6.70 10.79 15.29
N GLY A 71 -5.54 10.21 15.51
CA GLY A 71 -4.29 10.62 14.89
C GLY A 71 -3.13 9.73 15.32
N PRO A 72 -2.03 9.76 14.55
CA PRO A 72 -0.79 9.11 14.95
C PRO A 72 -0.33 9.70 16.28
N SER A 73 0.17 8.86 17.17
CA SER A 73 0.78 9.29 18.45
C SER A 73 2.26 8.95 18.51
N GLU A 74 2.68 7.94 17.76
CA GLU A 74 4.06 7.52 17.69
C GLU A 74 4.34 6.81 16.36
N LEU A 75 5.52 7.02 15.82
CA LEU A 75 6.06 6.28 14.69
C LEU A 75 7.50 5.88 15.00
N ALA A 76 7.82 4.60 14.87
CA ALA A 76 9.17 4.11 15.10
C ALA A 76 9.61 3.20 13.96
N ARG A 77 10.88 3.30 13.57
CA ARG A 77 11.53 2.41 12.59
C ARG A 77 12.10 1.21 13.32
N GLY A 78 11.73 0.03 12.91
CA GLY A 78 12.29 -1.22 13.39
C GLY A 78 13.36 -1.82 12.48
N SER A 79 13.71 -3.05 12.77
CA SER A 79 14.72 -3.83 12.04
C SER A 79 14.18 -5.21 11.62
N GLU A 80 14.87 -5.88 10.72
CA GLU A 80 14.54 -7.27 10.34
C GLU A 80 14.65 -8.23 11.56
N ALA A 81 15.53 -7.93 12.51
CA ALA A 81 15.71 -8.73 13.72
C ALA A 81 14.46 -8.78 14.61
N ASP A 82 13.59 -7.77 14.52
CA ASP A 82 12.33 -7.73 15.28
C ASP A 82 11.38 -8.86 14.88
N PHE A 83 11.59 -9.43 13.70
CA PHE A 83 10.81 -10.55 13.13
C PHE A 83 11.54 -11.88 13.21
N GLU A 84 12.61 -12.00 14.02
CA GLU A 84 13.26 -13.27 14.22
C GLU A 84 12.26 -14.32 14.74
N GLY A 85 12.20 -15.47 14.06
CA GLY A 85 11.23 -16.52 14.35
C GLY A 85 9.82 -16.29 13.80
N VAL A 86 9.57 -15.18 13.10
CA VAL A 86 8.31 -14.90 12.39
C VAL A 86 8.49 -15.24 10.90
N ARG A 87 7.59 -16.07 10.37
CA ARG A 87 7.57 -16.36 8.93
C ARG A 87 6.95 -15.17 8.20
N LEU A 88 7.76 -14.43 7.47
CA LEU A 88 7.29 -13.39 6.55
C LEU A 88 7.06 -13.96 5.15
N ASP A 89 6.04 -13.46 4.46
CA ASP A 89 5.81 -13.72 3.05
C ASP A 89 6.97 -13.16 2.21
N ASP A 90 7.24 -13.76 1.06
CA ASP A 90 8.40 -13.40 0.23
C ASP A 90 8.39 -11.95 -0.23
N ASP A 91 7.22 -11.37 -0.43
CA ASP A 91 7.01 -9.97 -0.83
C ASP A 91 7.22 -8.94 0.30
N LEU A 92 7.44 -9.41 1.52
CA LEU A 92 7.78 -8.60 2.70
C LEU A 92 9.28 -8.65 3.04
N LYS A 93 10.01 -9.61 2.47
CA LYS A 93 11.45 -9.75 2.72
C LYS A 93 12.22 -8.55 2.17
N GLY A 94 13.19 -8.07 2.94
CA GLY A 94 14.01 -6.92 2.58
C GLY A 94 13.33 -5.56 2.70
N LEU A 95 12.07 -5.51 3.15
CA LEU A 95 11.40 -4.28 3.54
C LEU A 95 11.79 -3.89 4.98
N VAL A 96 11.62 -2.62 5.31
CA VAL A 96 11.87 -2.06 6.64
C VAL A 96 10.55 -1.97 7.41
N PRO A 97 10.45 -2.56 8.62
CA PRO A 97 9.27 -2.41 9.44
C PRO A 97 9.19 -1.02 10.07
N TYR A 98 7.98 -0.50 10.13
CA TYR A 98 7.61 0.68 10.89
C TYR A 98 6.45 0.35 11.81
N TYR A 99 6.51 0.87 13.03
CA TYR A 99 5.51 0.71 14.08
C TYR A 99 4.75 2.00 14.22
N LEU A 100 3.54 2.03 13.66
CA LEU A 100 2.65 3.20 13.73
C LEU A 100 1.64 3.02 14.86
N THR A 101 1.75 3.83 15.87
CA THR A 101 0.80 3.90 16.98
C THR A 101 -0.23 4.99 16.71
N VAL A 102 -1.50 4.64 16.73
CA VAL A 102 -2.62 5.56 16.52
C VAL A 102 -3.48 5.61 17.76
N SER A 103 -3.79 6.82 18.22
CA SER A 103 -4.68 7.07 19.35
C SER A 103 -6.07 7.50 18.89
N TYR A 104 -7.09 6.97 19.55
CA TYR A 104 -8.50 7.23 19.26
C TYR A 104 -9.23 7.70 20.52
N THR A 105 -10.18 8.62 20.34
CA THR A 105 -11.21 8.94 21.32
C THR A 105 -12.58 8.77 20.66
N ASN A 106 -13.49 8.02 21.27
CA ASN A 106 -14.85 7.89 20.76
C ASN A 106 -15.68 9.14 21.09
N GLU A 107 -15.88 10.03 20.11
CA GLU A 107 -16.74 11.22 20.22
C GLU A 107 -18.22 10.92 19.95
N GLY A 108 -18.55 9.67 19.62
CA GLY A 108 -19.93 9.25 19.40
C GLY A 108 -20.68 8.95 20.69
N LYS A 109 -21.99 8.75 20.57
CA LYS A 109 -22.88 8.43 21.71
C LYS A 109 -23.03 6.94 21.98
N LYS A 110 -22.48 6.09 21.10
CA LYS A 110 -22.60 4.62 21.18
C LYS A 110 -21.22 4.00 21.36
N SER A 111 -21.17 2.87 22.08
CA SER A 111 -19.96 2.08 22.16
C SER A 111 -19.62 1.47 20.80
N ILE A 112 -18.32 1.43 20.49
CA ILE A 112 -17.77 0.84 19.29
C ILE A 112 -17.22 -0.53 19.64
N GLN A 113 -17.63 -1.55 18.92
CA GLN A 113 -17.06 -2.89 19.02
C GLN A 113 -15.91 -3.00 18.02
N GLN A 114 -14.78 -3.53 18.46
CA GLN A 114 -13.59 -3.68 17.64
C GLN A 114 -13.20 -2.38 16.90
N PRO A 115 -12.68 -1.37 17.60
CA PRO A 115 -12.28 -0.11 16.98
C PRO A 115 -11.24 -0.33 15.86
N PRO A 116 -11.07 0.64 14.96
CA PRO A 116 -10.21 0.48 13.78
C PRO A 116 -8.78 0.09 14.19
N GLN A 117 -8.21 -0.92 13.52
CA GLN A 117 -6.89 -1.43 13.84
C GLN A 117 -5.87 -1.28 12.70
N ARG A 118 -6.33 -1.07 11.46
CA ARG A 118 -5.48 -1.10 10.26
C ARG A 118 -5.92 -0.12 9.17
N ASP A 119 -6.72 0.87 9.53
CA ASP A 119 -7.33 1.77 8.54
C ASP A 119 -6.43 2.97 8.18
N PHE A 120 -5.28 3.10 8.86
CA PHE A 120 -4.30 4.13 8.55
C PHE A 120 -3.25 3.59 7.61
N LEU A 121 -2.89 4.38 6.61
CA LEU A 121 -1.81 4.08 5.69
C LEU A 121 -0.56 4.85 6.08
N LEU A 122 0.59 4.20 6.03
CA LEU A 122 1.90 4.84 6.06
C LEU A 122 2.39 4.95 4.62
N VAL A 123 2.68 6.15 4.16
CA VAL A 123 2.86 6.45 2.73
C VAL A 123 4.20 7.15 2.52
N GLY A 124 4.94 6.74 1.50
CA GLY A 124 6.17 7.39 1.06
C GLY A 124 5.91 8.69 0.30
N ALA A 125 6.95 9.49 0.08
CA ALA A 125 6.86 10.76 -0.65
C ALA A 125 6.39 10.59 -2.10
N ASP A 126 6.53 9.41 -2.68
CA ASP A 126 6.03 9.04 -4.00
C ASP A 126 4.56 8.56 -4.00
N GLY A 127 3.88 8.63 -2.87
CA GLY A 127 2.49 8.22 -2.72
C GLY A 127 2.28 6.70 -2.70
N GLN A 128 3.33 5.90 -2.61
CA GLN A 128 3.20 4.46 -2.42
C GLN A 128 2.96 4.15 -0.95
N ALA A 129 1.86 3.46 -0.67
CA ALA A 129 1.57 2.97 0.66
C ALA A 129 2.44 1.76 1.01
N GLY A 130 2.86 1.70 2.26
CA GLY A 130 3.51 0.53 2.83
C GLY A 130 2.53 -0.66 2.95
N LYS A 131 3.08 -1.84 3.14
CA LYS A 131 2.31 -3.08 3.31
C LYS A 131 2.03 -3.33 4.78
N GLY A 132 0.77 -3.34 5.17
CA GLY A 132 0.35 -3.68 6.54
C GLY A 132 0.60 -5.17 6.84
N VAL A 133 1.17 -5.45 8.01
CA VAL A 133 1.44 -6.82 8.47
C VAL A 133 0.64 -7.13 9.72
N SER A 134 0.10 -8.35 9.76
CA SER A 134 -0.53 -8.92 10.94
C SER A 134 0.37 -9.99 11.51
N VAL A 135 0.85 -9.78 12.71
CA VAL A 135 1.58 -10.80 13.44
C VAL A 135 0.61 -11.45 14.44
N PHE A 136 0.36 -12.73 14.24
CA PHE A 136 -0.37 -13.52 15.23
C PHE A 136 0.64 -14.04 16.26
N SER A 137 0.64 -13.47 17.46
CA SER A 137 1.38 -14.06 18.56
C SER A 137 0.72 -15.38 18.95
N SER A 138 1.31 -16.52 18.57
CA SER A 138 0.94 -17.77 19.22
C SER A 138 1.43 -17.73 20.66
N ALA A 139 0.67 -18.27 21.60
CA ALA A 139 1.06 -18.36 23.01
C ALA A 139 2.40 -19.13 23.23
N LEU A 140 2.94 -19.72 22.19
CA LEU A 140 4.20 -20.46 22.15
C LEU A 140 5.42 -19.61 21.73
N SER A 141 5.23 -18.44 21.13
CA SER A 141 6.35 -17.55 20.75
C SER A 141 6.60 -16.51 21.85
N LYS A 142 7.31 -16.91 22.92
CA LYS A 142 7.67 -16.03 24.06
C LYS A 142 8.70 -14.94 23.74
N LYS A 143 9.15 -14.79 22.49
CA LYS A 143 10.21 -13.83 22.08
C LYS A 143 9.90 -13.23 20.72
N SER A 144 8.98 -12.28 20.68
CA SER A 144 8.95 -11.36 19.53
C SER A 144 9.73 -10.11 19.91
N GLY A 145 10.62 -9.63 19.04
CA GLY A 145 11.31 -8.34 19.18
C GLY A 145 10.40 -7.13 18.96
N LEU A 146 9.09 -7.36 18.82
CA LEU A 146 8.12 -6.31 18.57
C LEU A 146 7.99 -5.36 19.78
N PRO A 147 7.83 -4.05 19.54
CA PRO A 147 7.52 -3.08 20.58
C PRO A 147 6.30 -3.49 21.41
N GLU A 148 6.33 -3.20 22.71
CA GLU A 148 5.26 -3.56 23.64
C GLU A 148 3.88 -3.07 23.16
N ALA A 149 3.81 -1.86 22.59
CA ALA A 149 2.59 -1.30 22.04
C ALA A 149 1.96 -2.16 20.92
N CYS A 150 2.79 -2.86 20.13
CA CYS A 150 2.35 -3.74 19.05
C CYS A 150 2.06 -5.18 19.49
N SER A 151 2.50 -5.55 20.68
CA SER A 151 2.20 -6.86 21.28
C SER A 151 0.87 -6.87 22.07
N LYS A 152 0.33 -5.70 22.40
CA LYS A 152 -0.95 -5.55 23.11
C LYS A 152 -2.12 -5.68 22.16
N GLN A 153 -3.17 -6.40 22.60
CA GLN A 153 -4.42 -6.44 21.86
C GLN A 153 -5.16 -5.10 21.98
N ALA A 154 -5.73 -4.63 20.87
CA ALA A 154 -6.63 -3.50 20.90
C ALA A 154 -7.84 -3.78 21.81
N PRO A 155 -8.41 -2.76 22.47
CA PRO A 155 -9.60 -2.96 23.30
C PRO A 155 -10.76 -3.48 22.45
N GLN A 156 -11.48 -4.50 22.98
CA GLN A 156 -12.63 -5.09 22.28
C GLN A 156 -13.80 -4.11 22.16
N THR A 157 -13.89 -3.15 23.06
CA THR A 157 -14.98 -2.17 23.12
C THR A 157 -14.45 -0.81 23.51
N LEU A 158 -14.81 0.22 22.75
CA LEU A 158 -14.50 1.63 23.02
C LEU A 158 -15.81 2.36 23.38
N LYS A 159 -15.99 2.66 24.66
CA LYS A 159 -17.17 3.37 25.17
C LYS A 159 -17.19 4.84 24.69
N PRO A 160 -18.36 5.53 24.71
CA PRO A 160 -18.41 6.98 24.52
C PRO A 160 -17.45 7.73 25.44
N GLY A 161 -16.65 8.64 24.89
CA GLY A 161 -15.60 9.36 25.60
C GLY A 161 -14.36 8.52 25.95
N GLY A 162 -14.39 7.21 25.70
CA GLY A 162 -13.25 6.32 25.94
C GLY A 162 -12.12 6.53 24.95
N GLU A 163 -10.92 6.21 25.39
CA GLU A 163 -9.69 6.29 24.58
C GLU A 163 -9.14 4.88 24.31
N ALA A 164 -8.47 4.74 23.19
CA ALA A 164 -7.75 3.53 22.79
C ALA A 164 -6.50 3.91 22.00
N THR A 165 -5.49 3.08 22.15
CA THR A 165 -4.26 3.16 21.35
C THR A 165 -4.04 1.83 20.65
N VAL A 166 -3.76 1.88 19.36
CA VAL A 166 -3.57 0.71 18.50
C VAL A 166 -2.26 0.85 17.75
N CYS A 167 -1.47 -0.20 17.72
CA CYS A 167 -0.26 -0.27 16.92
C CYS A 167 -0.53 -1.03 15.61
N GLN A 168 -0.01 -0.48 14.53
CA GLN A 168 0.01 -1.10 13.20
C GLN A 168 1.47 -1.33 12.80
N ILE A 169 1.75 -2.49 12.22
CA ILE A 169 3.05 -2.81 11.64
C ILE A 169 2.94 -2.60 10.14
N VAL A 170 3.79 -1.74 9.61
CA VAL A 170 3.81 -1.40 8.19
C VAL A 170 5.22 -1.60 7.63
N MET A 171 5.33 -2.39 6.57
CA MET A 171 6.59 -2.67 5.87
C MET A 171 6.75 -1.69 4.71
N MET A 172 7.90 -1.02 4.64
CA MET A 172 8.21 -0.06 3.58
C MET A 172 9.55 -0.40 2.89
N PRO A 173 9.72 -0.06 1.59
CA PRO A 173 11.02 -0.22 0.94
C PRO A 173 12.12 0.58 1.64
N LYS A 174 13.34 0.03 1.69
CA LYS A 174 14.52 0.66 2.37
C LYS A 174 14.81 2.09 1.89
N ASN A 175 14.60 2.34 0.61
CA ASN A 175 14.87 3.63 -0.04
C ASN A 175 13.64 4.55 -0.14
N ARG A 176 12.54 4.21 0.53
CA ARG A 176 11.28 4.98 0.52
C ARG A 176 10.77 5.14 1.95
N PRO A 177 11.40 6.02 2.73
CA PRO A 177 10.94 6.29 4.09
C PRO A 177 9.54 6.91 4.08
N PRO A 178 8.80 6.81 5.21
CA PRO A 178 7.49 7.41 5.33
C PRO A 178 7.56 8.95 5.20
N ALA A 179 6.59 9.53 4.53
CA ALA A 179 6.40 10.97 4.40
C ALA A 179 5.07 11.43 5.00
N VAL A 180 4.05 10.56 4.98
CA VAL A 180 2.75 10.86 5.55
C VAL A 180 2.11 9.62 6.18
N VAL A 181 1.26 9.86 7.17
CA VAL A 181 0.21 8.95 7.61
C VAL A 181 -1.10 9.46 7.05
N SER A 182 -1.93 8.60 6.50
CA SER A 182 -3.22 9.00 5.95
C SER A 182 -4.36 8.11 6.43
N TYR A 183 -5.55 8.68 6.43
CA TYR A 183 -6.81 7.98 6.68
C TYR A 183 -7.87 8.48 5.72
N THR A 184 -8.55 7.56 5.05
CA THR A 184 -9.70 7.87 4.19
C THR A 184 -10.94 7.20 4.74
N SER A 185 -11.91 8.01 5.16
CA SER A 185 -13.21 7.49 5.62
C SER A 185 -13.96 6.84 4.46
N LYS A 186 -14.76 5.81 4.79
CA LYS A 186 -15.76 5.24 3.87
C LYS A 186 -17.11 5.30 4.55
N ASP A 187 -18.14 5.73 3.83
CA ASP A 187 -19.50 5.68 4.33
C ASP A 187 -20.08 4.24 4.26
N ALA A 188 -21.35 4.09 4.67
CA ALA A 188 -22.03 2.80 4.67
C ALA A 188 -22.16 2.16 3.26
N ASP A 189 -22.13 2.98 2.21
CA ASP A 189 -22.19 2.56 0.82
C ASP A 189 -20.80 2.33 0.20
N GLY A 190 -19.73 2.52 0.99
CA GLY A 190 -18.35 2.36 0.57
C GLY A 190 -17.78 3.58 -0.17
N LYS A 191 -18.51 4.69 -0.21
CA LYS A 191 -18.06 5.93 -0.84
C LYS A 191 -16.97 6.58 0.00
N GLU A 192 -15.87 6.91 -0.65
CA GLU A 192 -14.73 7.52 -0.02
C GLU A 192 -14.95 9.01 0.28
N GLY A 193 -14.58 9.41 1.51
CA GLY A 193 -14.53 10.80 1.92
C GLY A 193 -13.22 11.49 1.53
N THR A 194 -13.07 12.74 1.96
CA THR A 194 -11.81 13.46 1.82
C THR A 194 -10.74 12.82 2.72
N PRO A 195 -9.55 12.49 2.20
CA PRO A 195 -8.46 11.98 3.00
C PRO A 195 -8.00 12.98 4.06
N VAL A 196 -7.67 12.46 5.23
CA VAL A 196 -6.99 13.20 6.30
C VAL A 196 -5.54 12.76 6.29
N VAL A 197 -4.61 13.71 6.32
CA VAL A 197 -3.18 13.45 6.16
C VAL A 197 -2.39 14.11 7.30
N TRP A 198 -1.42 13.39 7.85
CA TRP A 198 -0.46 13.83 8.85
C TRP A 198 0.96 13.67 8.28
N ARG A 199 1.83 14.63 8.54
CA ARG A 199 3.25 14.49 8.18
C ARG A 199 3.91 13.37 8.97
N ALA A 200 4.82 12.63 8.31
CA ALA A 200 5.63 11.59 8.93
C ALA A 200 7.05 11.62 8.34
N GLY A 201 8.06 11.47 9.20
CA GLY A 201 9.45 11.53 8.79
C GLY A 201 9.95 12.94 8.46
N ASP A 202 11.20 12.99 8.05
CA ASP A 202 11.94 14.23 7.78
C ASP A 202 12.01 14.55 6.28
N ALA A 203 11.27 13.83 5.44
CA ALA A 203 11.26 14.06 4.01
C ALA A 203 10.82 15.49 3.70
N LYS A 204 11.69 16.26 3.05
CA LYS A 204 11.39 17.62 2.64
C LYS A 204 10.41 17.59 1.48
N GLN A 205 9.41 18.46 1.54
CA GLN A 205 8.46 18.61 0.45
C GLN A 205 9.19 18.99 -0.85
N GLY A 206 9.02 18.17 -1.90
CA GLY A 206 9.70 18.38 -3.19
C GLY A 206 11.04 17.64 -3.33
N GLU A 207 11.53 16.98 -2.28
CA GLU A 207 12.66 16.08 -2.37
C GLU A 207 12.24 14.79 -3.09
N LEU A 208 12.98 14.44 -4.16
CA LEU A 208 12.72 13.22 -4.91
C LEU A 208 13.30 12.02 -4.15
N PRO A 209 12.47 11.02 -3.79
CA PRO A 209 12.99 9.77 -3.28
C PRO A 209 13.91 9.10 -4.31
N ASP A 210 14.86 8.30 -3.83
CA ASP A 210 15.75 7.53 -4.68
C ASP A 210 14.97 6.70 -5.72
N GLY A 211 15.40 6.83 -6.99
CA GLY A 211 14.77 6.14 -8.11
C GLY A 211 13.48 6.76 -8.64
N VAL A 212 13.01 7.87 -8.06
CA VAL A 212 11.90 8.67 -8.61
C VAL A 212 12.47 9.75 -9.53
N LEU A 213 11.94 9.83 -10.74
CA LEU A 213 12.38 10.79 -11.76
C LEU A 213 11.53 12.08 -11.71
N PRO A 214 12.09 13.22 -12.11
CA PRO A 214 11.27 14.39 -12.38
C PRO A 214 10.25 14.10 -13.49
N LEU A 215 9.07 14.73 -13.42
CA LEU A 215 8.11 14.68 -14.53
C LEU A 215 8.81 15.14 -15.82
N GLU A 216 8.40 14.63 -16.97
CA GLU A 216 8.99 14.87 -18.30
C GLU A 216 10.37 14.21 -18.54
N LYS A 217 11.01 13.64 -17.54
CA LYS A 217 12.23 12.84 -17.75
C LYS A 217 11.87 11.53 -18.44
N SER A 218 12.50 11.25 -19.57
CA SER A 218 12.32 9.97 -20.28
C SER A 218 12.94 8.81 -19.52
N ALA A 219 12.29 7.65 -19.56
CA ALA A 219 12.80 6.40 -19.00
C ALA A 219 12.56 5.23 -19.96
N GLU A 220 13.48 4.27 -19.91
CA GLU A 220 13.41 3.04 -20.67
C GLU A 220 12.72 1.93 -19.84
N SER A 221 11.84 1.18 -20.50
CA SER A 221 11.23 -0.03 -19.98
C SER A 221 10.89 -0.96 -21.15
N ALA A 222 10.02 -1.95 -20.94
CA ALA A 222 9.52 -2.82 -21.97
C ALA A 222 8.05 -3.14 -21.75
N VAL A 223 7.37 -3.51 -22.83
CA VAL A 223 5.99 -4.03 -22.83
C VAL A 223 5.94 -5.27 -23.71
N GLU A 224 4.90 -6.06 -23.59
CA GLU A 224 4.62 -7.15 -24.50
C GLU A 224 3.75 -6.68 -25.66
N ASP A 225 4.06 -7.15 -26.89
CA ASP A 225 3.21 -6.96 -28.06
C ASP A 225 2.03 -7.96 -28.06
N ALA A 226 1.22 -7.94 -29.10
CA ALA A 226 0.06 -8.82 -29.21
C ALA A 226 0.42 -10.32 -29.27
N GLU A 227 1.63 -10.64 -29.64
CA GLU A 227 2.17 -12.01 -29.71
C GLU A 227 2.97 -12.39 -28.46
N GLY A 228 3.00 -11.57 -27.42
CA GLY A 228 3.72 -11.82 -26.17
C GLY A 228 5.24 -11.61 -26.25
N ARG A 229 5.74 -10.93 -27.29
CA ARG A 229 7.17 -10.63 -27.44
C ARG A 229 7.49 -9.33 -26.69
N THR A 230 8.59 -9.35 -25.94
CA THR A 230 9.06 -8.16 -25.22
C THR A 230 9.58 -7.09 -26.18
N VAL A 231 9.02 -5.91 -26.14
CA VAL A 231 9.39 -4.74 -26.95
C VAL A 231 9.84 -3.61 -26.06
N ARG A 232 11.04 -3.07 -26.29
CA ARG A 232 11.55 -1.91 -25.54
C ARG A 232 10.76 -0.65 -25.87
N VAL A 233 10.44 0.12 -24.84
CA VAL A 233 9.74 1.40 -24.95
C VAL A 233 10.45 2.46 -24.13
N ARG A 234 10.42 3.70 -24.63
CA ARG A 234 10.81 4.88 -23.87
C ARG A 234 9.57 5.66 -23.54
N ALA A 235 9.23 5.70 -22.26
CA ALA A 235 8.11 6.47 -21.74
C ALA A 235 8.54 7.85 -21.27
N THR A 236 7.74 8.88 -21.57
CA THR A 236 7.98 10.28 -21.19
C THR A 236 6.66 10.90 -20.79
N PRO A 237 6.35 11.05 -19.51
CA PRO A 237 5.17 11.79 -19.08
C PRO A 237 5.22 13.24 -19.59
N ARG A 238 4.11 13.76 -20.03
CA ARG A 238 3.98 15.12 -20.56
C ARG A 238 3.19 16.03 -19.63
N SER A 239 2.10 15.51 -19.08
CA SER A 239 1.28 16.30 -18.17
C SER A 239 0.46 15.41 -17.24
N ILE A 240 0.18 15.95 -16.06
CA ILE A 240 -0.83 15.49 -15.11
C ILE A 240 -1.67 16.72 -14.80
N ARG A 241 -2.93 16.75 -15.25
CA ARG A 241 -3.79 17.93 -15.14
C ARG A 241 -5.10 17.61 -14.47
N PRO A 242 -5.56 18.41 -13.49
CA PRO A 242 -6.91 18.27 -12.96
C PRO A 242 -7.95 18.62 -14.04
N GLY A 243 -9.04 17.88 -14.05
CA GLY A 243 -10.22 18.17 -14.83
C GLY A 243 -11.40 18.59 -13.96
N LYS A 244 -12.56 18.75 -14.57
CA LYS A 244 -13.82 19.08 -13.90
C LYS A 244 -14.78 17.89 -13.99
N ALA A 245 -15.58 17.68 -12.95
CA ALA A 245 -16.62 16.64 -12.99
C ALA A 245 -17.57 16.84 -14.19
N ALA A 246 -17.80 18.08 -14.62
CA ALA A 246 -18.62 18.41 -15.79
C ALA A 246 -18.05 17.86 -17.10
N ASP A 247 -16.73 17.70 -17.21
CA ASP A 247 -16.09 17.17 -18.42
C ASP A 247 -16.56 15.73 -18.71
N LEU A 248 -16.91 14.99 -17.64
CA LEU A 248 -17.35 13.60 -17.71
C LEU A 248 -18.89 13.44 -17.76
N SER A 249 -19.65 14.53 -17.89
CA SER A 249 -21.12 14.53 -17.78
C SER A 249 -21.83 13.64 -18.81
N ARG A 250 -21.23 13.42 -19.98
CA ARG A 250 -21.77 12.56 -21.04
C ARG A 250 -21.51 11.06 -20.83
N PHE A 251 -20.64 10.71 -19.87
CA PHE A 251 -20.31 9.32 -19.58
C PHE A 251 -21.13 8.78 -18.41
N ARG A 252 -21.41 7.49 -18.43
CA ARG A 252 -22.09 6.81 -17.33
C ARG A 252 -21.11 6.54 -16.19
N LEU A 253 -21.21 7.38 -15.16
CA LEU A 253 -20.42 7.21 -13.95
C LEU A 253 -21.29 6.67 -12.81
N SER A 254 -20.74 5.80 -11.98
CA SER A 254 -21.33 5.39 -10.70
C SER A 254 -21.44 6.57 -9.73
N ALA A 255 -22.21 6.41 -8.66
CA ALA A 255 -22.34 7.44 -7.62
C ALA A 255 -21.00 7.80 -6.95
N ASP A 256 -20.13 6.79 -6.75
CA ASP A 256 -18.78 7.01 -6.21
C ASP A 256 -17.89 7.79 -7.19
N GLU A 257 -17.89 7.42 -8.47
CA GLU A 257 -17.11 8.10 -9.52
C GLU A 257 -17.49 9.56 -9.71
N LYS A 258 -18.77 9.89 -9.63
CA LYS A 258 -19.29 11.29 -9.71
C LYS A 258 -18.77 12.18 -8.57
N ASN A 259 -18.33 11.58 -7.50
CA ASN A 259 -17.84 12.30 -6.31
C ASN A 259 -16.33 12.56 -6.33
N LYS A 260 -15.64 12.02 -7.33
CA LYS A 260 -14.18 12.12 -7.49
C LYS A 260 -13.80 13.25 -8.45
N VAL A 261 -12.55 13.64 -8.41
CA VAL A 261 -11.94 14.64 -9.30
C VAL A 261 -11.21 13.91 -10.41
N PRO A 262 -11.54 14.16 -11.70
CA PRO A 262 -10.78 13.58 -12.79
C PRO A 262 -9.41 14.25 -12.95
N TYR A 263 -8.39 13.45 -13.28
CA TYR A 263 -7.07 13.88 -13.70
C TYR A 263 -6.75 13.28 -15.06
N TYR A 264 -6.20 14.09 -15.95
CA TYR A 264 -5.79 13.70 -17.29
C TYR A 264 -4.28 13.55 -17.32
N VAL A 265 -3.83 12.33 -17.60
CA VAL A 265 -2.42 11.96 -17.63
C VAL A 265 -2.01 11.69 -19.06
N THR A 266 -1.10 12.49 -19.59
CA THR A 266 -0.58 12.33 -20.95
C THR A 266 0.85 11.80 -20.91
N VAL A 267 1.10 10.71 -21.62
CA VAL A 267 2.43 10.09 -21.74
C VAL A 267 2.76 9.89 -23.21
N LYS A 268 3.98 10.29 -23.61
CA LYS A 268 4.54 9.96 -24.92
C LYS A 268 5.36 8.68 -24.79
N TYR A 269 5.07 7.73 -25.65
CA TYR A 269 5.83 6.49 -25.77
C TYR A 269 6.55 6.45 -27.11
N ARG A 270 7.82 6.05 -27.11
CA ARG A 270 8.59 5.75 -28.30
C ARG A 270 8.86 4.25 -28.34
N ASN A 271 8.51 3.60 -29.43
CA ASN A 271 8.88 2.23 -29.68
C ASN A 271 10.40 2.18 -30.00
N SER A 272 11.17 1.67 -29.06
CA SER A 272 12.63 1.50 -29.18
C SER A 272 13.01 0.05 -29.52
N GLY A 273 12.03 -0.81 -29.77
CA GLY A 273 12.19 -2.19 -30.14
C GLY A 273 12.09 -2.42 -31.64
N SER A 274 12.00 -3.70 -32.05
CA SER A 274 11.96 -4.16 -33.45
C SER A 274 10.58 -4.61 -33.92
N HIS A 275 9.60 -4.68 -33.03
CA HIS A 275 8.23 -5.10 -33.33
C HIS A 275 7.24 -3.96 -33.16
N LYS A 276 6.14 -4.02 -33.90
CA LYS A 276 5.04 -3.03 -33.79
C LYS A 276 4.32 -3.17 -32.44
N LEU A 277 3.78 -2.08 -31.93
CA LEU A 277 3.02 -2.04 -30.69
C LEU A 277 1.61 -1.51 -30.92
N LEU A 278 0.66 -2.04 -30.17
CA LEU A 278 -0.65 -1.41 -30.01
C LEU A 278 -0.53 -0.19 -29.06
N PRO A 279 -1.24 0.93 -29.36
CA PRO A 279 -1.23 2.11 -28.49
C PRO A 279 -2.09 1.86 -27.22
N GLN A 280 -1.58 1.05 -26.29
CA GLN A 280 -2.26 0.67 -25.04
C GLN A 280 -1.33 0.78 -23.83
N MET A 281 -0.14 1.38 -23.99
CA MET A 281 0.87 1.47 -22.92
C MET A 281 0.34 2.20 -21.68
N ASN A 282 -0.61 3.13 -21.86
CA ASN A 282 -1.26 3.79 -20.72
C ASN A 282 -2.02 2.83 -19.79
N GLN A 283 -2.36 1.61 -20.23
CA GLN A 283 -2.95 0.59 -19.35
C GLN A 283 -1.99 0.13 -18.24
N LYS A 284 -0.69 0.33 -18.45
CA LYS A 284 0.39 0.01 -17.50
C LYS A 284 0.75 1.18 -16.58
N VAL A 285 -0.01 2.26 -16.66
CA VAL A 285 0.20 3.47 -15.86
C VAL A 285 -0.73 3.47 -14.65
N ALA A 286 -0.18 3.77 -13.48
CA ALA A 286 -0.90 4.06 -12.25
C ALA A 286 -0.57 5.48 -11.77
N LEU A 287 -1.55 6.15 -11.20
CA LEU A 287 -1.40 7.47 -10.58
C LEU A 287 -1.53 7.29 -9.07
N ASN A 288 -0.43 7.44 -8.34
CA ASN A 288 -0.43 7.42 -6.88
C ASN A 288 -0.76 8.79 -6.33
N THR A 289 -1.38 8.83 -5.15
CA THR A 289 -1.80 10.07 -4.51
C THR A 289 -1.04 10.32 -3.20
N VAL A 290 -1.10 11.54 -2.71
CA VAL A 290 -0.49 11.93 -1.43
C VAL A 290 -1.08 11.12 -0.27
N SER A 291 -2.35 10.76 -0.34
CA SER A 291 -2.99 9.93 0.68
C SER A 291 -2.61 8.44 0.60
N GLY A 292 -1.88 8.02 -0.44
CA GLY A 292 -1.55 6.61 -0.69
C GLY A 292 -2.69 5.79 -1.28
N GLN A 293 -3.84 6.40 -1.55
CA GLN A 293 -4.92 5.75 -2.29
C GLN A 293 -4.60 5.84 -3.79
N PRO A 294 -4.58 4.72 -4.53
CA PRO A 294 -4.30 4.79 -5.96
C PRO A 294 -5.44 5.52 -6.69
N GLY A 295 -5.08 6.39 -7.62
CA GLY A 295 -6.04 6.97 -8.54
C GLY A 295 -6.74 5.87 -9.35
N ARG A 296 -8.08 5.88 -9.34
CA ARG A 296 -8.86 4.90 -10.09
C ARG A 296 -8.85 5.25 -11.57
N ARG A 297 -8.28 4.39 -12.40
CA ARG A 297 -8.34 4.54 -13.85
C ARG A 297 -9.78 4.41 -14.34
N LEU A 298 -10.18 5.33 -15.20
CA LEU A 298 -11.48 5.33 -15.86
C LEU A 298 -11.31 4.98 -17.35
N ASN A 299 -11.94 3.90 -17.78
CA ASN A 299 -12.01 3.55 -19.20
C ASN A 299 -13.25 4.21 -19.79
N LEU A 300 -13.03 5.24 -20.61
CA LEU A 300 -14.11 5.93 -21.31
C LEU A 300 -14.41 5.21 -22.63
N ILE A 301 -15.67 4.89 -22.85
CA ILE A 301 -16.15 4.38 -24.14
C ILE A 301 -17.01 5.49 -24.74
N ASP A 302 -16.54 6.07 -25.84
CA ASP A 302 -17.28 7.10 -26.56
C ASP A 302 -18.09 6.49 -27.70
N PHE A 303 -19.36 6.26 -27.45
CA PHE A 303 -20.31 5.77 -28.49
C PHE A 303 -20.74 6.86 -29.46
N SER A 304 -20.42 8.13 -29.19
CA SER A 304 -20.85 9.25 -30.04
C SER A 304 -19.88 9.50 -31.20
N GLY A 305 -18.66 8.98 -31.14
CA GLY A 305 -17.59 9.24 -32.10
C GLY A 305 -17.07 10.68 -32.08
N GLN A 306 -17.47 11.51 -31.09
CA GLN A 306 -17.02 12.91 -31.00
C GLN A 306 -15.63 13.07 -30.37
N GLY A 307 -15.03 11.98 -29.91
CA GLY A 307 -13.78 12.00 -29.15
C GLY A 307 -13.93 12.67 -27.77
N PHE A 308 -12.93 12.61 -26.94
CA PHE A 308 -12.91 13.26 -25.63
C PHE A 308 -11.80 14.32 -25.57
N SER A 309 -12.11 15.53 -25.94
CA SER A 309 -11.16 16.63 -26.06
C SER A 309 -10.23 16.84 -24.85
N PRO A 310 -10.68 16.72 -23.57
CA PRO A 310 -9.76 16.84 -22.44
C PRO A 310 -8.69 15.74 -22.37
N CYS A 311 -8.95 14.56 -22.96
CA CYS A 311 -8.07 13.41 -23.00
C CYS A 311 -8.29 12.66 -24.32
N PRO A 312 -7.67 13.15 -25.43
CA PRO A 312 -7.89 12.58 -26.75
C PRO A 312 -7.35 11.15 -26.85
N ASP A 313 -7.85 10.43 -27.86
CA ASP A 313 -7.37 9.10 -28.19
C ASP A 313 -5.86 9.13 -28.55
N ALA A 314 -5.27 7.96 -28.69
CA ALA A 314 -3.85 7.84 -29.02
C ALA A 314 -3.53 8.54 -30.36
N GLU A 315 -2.44 9.31 -30.38
CA GLU A 315 -2.00 10.04 -31.55
C GLU A 315 -0.51 9.76 -31.84
N PRO A 316 -0.14 9.30 -33.05
CA PRO A 316 -1.02 8.91 -34.15
C PRO A 316 -1.84 7.64 -33.84
N ASP A 317 -2.95 7.49 -34.56
CA ASP A 317 -3.78 6.31 -34.53
C ASP A 317 -3.09 5.11 -35.22
N GLY A 318 -3.47 3.88 -34.82
CA GLY A 318 -2.95 2.64 -35.38
C GLY A 318 -1.71 2.09 -34.67
N LEU A 319 -1.02 1.14 -35.31
CA LEU A 319 0.16 0.48 -34.74
C LEU A 319 1.36 1.41 -34.68
N VAL A 320 2.09 1.36 -33.57
CA VAL A 320 3.33 2.11 -33.36
C VAL A 320 4.50 1.33 -33.95
N GLU A 321 4.98 1.77 -35.10
CA GLU A 321 6.13 1.17 -35.81
C GLU A 321 7.42 1.29 -34.99
N PRO A 322 8.43 0.42 -35.23
CA PRO A 322 9.76 0.57 -34.67
C PRO A 322 10.34 1.96 -34.94
N GLY A 323 10.82 2.62 -33.89
CA GLY A 323 11.33 4.00 -33.95
C GLY A 323 10.28 5.10 -33.89
N ALA A 324 9.01 4.79 -34.13
CA ALA A 324 7.92 5.75 -34.04
C ALA A 324 7.53 6.09 -32.58
N SER A 325 6.73 7.12 -32.43
CA SER A 325 6.20 7.54 -31.12
C SER A 325 4.70 7.69 -31.19
N VAL A 326 4.04 7.44 -30.08
CA VAL A 326 2.62 7.69 -29.86
C VAL A 326 2.45 8.48 -28.57
N THR A 327 1.44 9.33 -28.53
CA THR A 327 1.02 10.03 -27.31
C THR A 327 -0.34 9.47 -26.89
N GLU A 328 -0.42 9.01 -25.65
CA GLU A 328 -1.63 8.46 -25.09
C GLU A 328 -2.07 9.28 -23.89
N CYS A 329 -3.39 9.44 -23.73
CA CYS A 329 -4.00 10.06 -22.57
C CYS A 329 -4.79 9.03 -21.75
N GLY A 330 -4.70 9.12 -20.44
CA GLY A 330 -5.47 8.30 -19.49
C GLY A 330 -6.23 9.18 -18.51
N VAL A 331 -7.43 8.76 -18.14
CA VAL A 331 -8.27 9.43 -17.15
C VAL A 331 -8.20 8.69 -15.83
N PHE A 332 -7.89 9.42 -14.75
CA PHE A 332 -7.82 8.91 -13.38
C PHE A 332 -8.75 9.71 -12.49
N LEU A 333 -9.46 9.01 -11.60
CA LEU A 333 -10.35 9.61 -10.61
C LEU A 333 -9.68 9.56 -9.25
N LEU A 334 -9.51 10.70 -8.61
CA LEU A 334 -8.97 10.84 -7.27
C LEU A 334 -10.07 11.24 -6.29
N ALA A 335 -9.91 10.88 -5.02
CA ALA A 335 -10.78 11.36 -3.96
C ALA A 335 -10.76 12.90 -3.91
N LYS A 336 -11.89 13.51 -3.58
CA LYS A 336 -11.96 14.97 -3.43
C LYS A 336 -11.04 15.44 -2.31
N GLY A 337 -10.19 16.41 -2.60
CA GLY A 337 -9.19 16.93 -1.66
C GLY A 337 -7.86 16.17 -1.64
N ASP A 338 -7.74 15.09 -2.43
CA ASP A 338 -6.47 14.42 -2.67
C ASP A 338 -5.75 15.02 -3.88
N SER A 339 -4.46 14.72 -4.00
CA SER A 339 -3.64 15.20 -5.10
C SER A 339 -2.67 14.12 -5.59
N PRO A 340 -2.24 14.16 -6.85
CA PRO A 340 -1.22 13.27 -7.37
C PRO A 340 0.10 13.40 -6.60
N ALA A 341 0.74 12.28 -6.29
CA ALA A 341 2.10 12.20 -5.73
C ALA A 341 3.10 11.70 -6.77
N SER A 342 2.75 10.63 -7.49
CA SER A 342 3.62 10.07 -8.54
C SER A 342 2.83 9.38 -9.64
N LEU A 343 3.48 9.28 -10.80
CA LEU A 343 3.05 8.46 -11.92
C LEU A 343 3.97 7.24 -11.99
N VAL A 344 3.39 6.05 -12.07
CA VAL A 344 4.12 4.79 -12.15
C VAL A 344 3.80 4.10 -13.46
N PHE A 345 4.83 3.71 -14.21
CA PHE A 345 4.70 2.84 -15.38
C PHE A 345 5.30 1.48 -15.03
N THR A 346 4.50 0.42 -15.10
CA THR A 346 4.93 -0.95 -14.85
C THR A 346 5.10 -1.67 -16.17
N GLY A 347 6.35 -1.96 -16.53
CA GLY A 347 6.65 -2.71 -17.75
C GLY A 347 6.29 -4.19 -17.64
N GLU A 348 6.34 -4.87 -18.78
CA GLU A 348 6.12 -6.33 -18.92
C GLU A 348 7.21 -6.99 -19.75
N GLY A 349 7.48 -8.27 -19.47
CA GLY A 349 8.49 -9.06 -20.16
C GLY A 349 9.87 -9.02 -19.51
N THR A 350 10.85 -9.65 -20.13
CA THR A 350 12.19 -9.94 -19.55
C THR A 350 13.05 -8.72 -19.26
N SER A 351 12.82 -7.59 -19.93
CA SER A 351 13.55 -6.33 -19.75
C SER A 351 12.71 -5.25 -19.05
N ALA A 352 11.57 -5.64 -18.53
CA ALA A 352 10.63 -4.72 -17.91
C ALA A 352 11.21 -4.07 -16.65
N LYS A 353 10.93 -2.77 -16.52
CA LYS A 353 11.26 -2.00 -15.32
C LYS A 353 10.02 -1.23 -14.89
N THR A 354 9.81 -1.17 -13.59
CA THR A 354 8.89 -0.19 -13.03
C THR A 354 9.60 1.15 -12.94
N VAL A 355 9.00 2.19 -13.50
CA VAL A 355 9.53 3.54 -13.47
C VAL A 355 8.54 4.46 -12.78
N THR A 356 9.03 5.30 -11.89
CA THR A 356 8.22 6.23 -11.12
C THR A 356 8.67 7.66 -11.41
N TRP A 357 7.72 8.55 -11.69
CA TRP A 357 7.95 9.99 -11.84
C TRP A 357 7.16 10.74 -10.77
N GLN A 358 7.76 11.78 -10.23
CA GLN A 358 7.07 12.66 -9.29
C GLN A 358 5.99 13.46 -10.02
N ALA A 359 4.80 13.50 -9.49
CA ALA A 359 3.78 14.39 -9.96
C ALA A 359 4.08 15.85 -9.56
N PRO A 360 3.60 16.85 -10.32
CA PRO A 360 3.70 18.24 -9.89
C PRO A 360 3.04 18.43 -8.53
N SER A 361 3.71 19.11 -7.62
CA SER A 361 3.09 19.51 -6.35
C SER A 361 1.86 20.35 -6.66
N GLY A 362 0.68 19.91 -6.25
CA GLY A 362 -0.54 20.72 -6.37
C GLY A 362 -0.34 22.05 -5.63
N ARG A 363 -0.50 23.17 -6.35
CA ARG A 363 -0.55 24.50 -5.74
C ARG A 363 -1.90 24.76 -5.14
#